data_2e986290aa2828d8ed0c15c5bd89e9e9
#
_entry.id   2e986290aa2828d8ed0c15c5bd89e9e9
#
_cell.length_a   1.000
_cell.length_b   1.000
_cell.length_c   1.000
_cell.angle_alpha   90.00
_cell.angle_beta   90.00
_cell.angle_gamma   90.00
#
_symmetry.space_group_name_H-M   'P 1'
#
loop_
_entity.id
_entity.type
_entity.pdbx_description
1 polymer ?
#
loop_
_entity_poly.entity_id
_entity_poly.type
_entity_poly.pdbx_seq_one_letter_code
_entity_poly.pdbx_strand_id
1 'polypeptide(L)'
;MKVKGAKKIVDGAPLARNRFRRIGMLAGGTGVAPFMHLVATLLADPEDATLLDLVVSHREPQDALLDAELAALAAASAGRLRVHHTFSRVTEPAAPPAAARSTGGGTFASTGAGRIDDALARAMLPSPSEDDVFILVCGTDGFVGDMAGPIERVYDDAGKKTKVQGPTLGVLGRLGFRPEQVFKL
;
A
#
# COMPACT_ATOMS: atom_id res chain seq x y z
N MET A 1 8.95 21.58 7.94
CA MET A 1 9.18 21.38 6.49
C MET A 1 7.83 21.04 5.86
N LYS A 2 7.23 21.90 5.02
CA LYS A 2 5.90 21.66 4.45
C LYS A 2 6.00 20.60 3.35
N VAL A 3 5.41 19.44 3.58
CA VAL A 3 5.41 18.31 2.64
C VAL A 3 4.48 18.62 1.47
N LYS A 4 5.05 18.98 0.32
CA LYS A 4 4.30 19.30 -0.91
C LYS A 4 3.62 18.09 -1.58
N GLY A 5 3.94 16.84 -1.18
CA GLY A 5 3.45 15.61 -1.80
C GLY A 5 2.15 15.04 -1.22
N ALA A 6 1.90 15.18 0.07
CA ALA A 6 0.71 14.67 0.73
C ALA A 6 -0.57 15.46 0.40
N LYS A 7 -0.44 16.59 -0.30
CA LYS A 7 -1.49 17.57 -0.54
C LYS A 7 -2.53 17.21 -1.62
N LYS A 8 -2.38 16.09 -2.32
CA LYS A 8 -3.21 15.77 -3.50
C LYS A 8 -3.69 14.31 -3.55
N ILE A 9 -3.88 13.65 -2.42
CA ILE A 9 -4.26 12.22 -2.45
C ILE A 9 -5.77 12.04 -2.61
N VAL A 10 -6.59 12.97 -2.16
CA VAL A 10 -8.07 12.89 -2.36
C VAL A 10 -8.59 14.28 -2.71
N ASP A 11 -9.14 14.46 -3.89
CA ASP A 11 -9.83 15.67 -4.38
C ASP A 11 -9.07 17.01 -4.18
N GLY A 12 -7.73 16.96 -4.14
CA GLY A 12 -6.91 18.14 -3.95
C GLY A 12 -6.87 18.70 -2.52
N ALA A 13 -7.59 18.10 -1.57
CA ALA A 13 -7.55 18.46 -0.16
C ALA A 13 -6.38 17.77 0.56
N PRO A 14 -5.77 18.40 1.58
CA PRO A 14 -4.81 17.72 2.44
C PRO A 14 -5.51 16.56 3.16
N LEU A 15 -4.79 15.43 3.32
CA LEU A 15 -5.27 14.33 4.15
C LEU A 15 -5.43 14.87 5.57
N ALA A 16 -6.67 14.94 6.04
CA ALA A 16 -6.96 15.33 7.41
C ALA A 16 -6.54 14.20 8.36
N ARG A 17 -6.08 14.55 9.56
CA ARG A 17 -5.79 13.60 10.63
C ARG A 17 -7.02 12.70 10.88
N ASN A 18 -6.79 11.39 11.06
CA ASN A 18 -7.83 10.40 11.30
C ASN A 18 -8.96 10.38 10.23
N ARG A 19 -8.67 10.84 9.01
CA ARG A 19 -9.66 10.81 7.92
C ARG A 19 -10.09 9.39 7.60
N PHE A 20 -9.15 8.45 7.67
CA PHE A 20 -9.40 7.04 7.47
C PHE A 20 -9.02 6.28 8.74
N ARG A 21 -9.83 5.32 9.12
CA ARG A 21 -9.50 4.41 10.21
C ARG A 21 -8.39 3.44 9.80
N ARG A 22 -8.38 3.01 8.55
CA ARG A 22 -7.37 2.10 8.01
C ARG A 22 -6.99 2.48 6.58
N ILE A 23 -5.70 2.41 6.29
CA ILE A 23 -5.15 2.59 4.95
C ILE A 23 -4.42 1.31 4.56
N GLY A 24 -4.91 0.66 3.49
CA GLY A 24 -4.21 -0.42 2.81
C GLY A 24 -3.30 0.12 1.71
N MET A 25 -2.13 -0.45 1.53
CA MET A 25 -1.16 -0.04 0.52
C MET A 25 -0.64 -1.26 -0.23
N LEU A 26 -0.71 -1.24 -1.55
CA LEU A 26 -0.16 -2.25 -2.44
C LEU A 26 0.99 -1.63 -3.25
N ALA A 27 2.20 -2.11 -3.01
CA ALA A 27 3.42 -1.63 -3.64
C ALA A 27 4.04 -2.68 -4.56
N GLY A 28 4.35 -2.32 -5.80
CA GLY A 28 5.13 -3.14 -6.74
C GLY A 28 6.55 -2.61 -6.90
N GLY A 29 7.57 -3.31 -6.41
CA GLY A 29 8.97 -2.90 -6.50
C GLY A 29 9.21 -1.50 -5.95
N THR A 30 9.73 -0.58 -6.78
CA THR A 30 10.00 0.82 -6.40
C THR A 30 8.75 1.62 -5.99
N GLY A 31 7.55 1.10 -6.28
CA GLY A 31 6.29 1.70 -5.81
C GLY A 31 6.13 1.79 -4.29
N VAL A 32 7.03 1.17 -3.53
CA VAL A 32 7.10 1.31 -2.06
C VAL A 32 7.58 2.70 -1.61
N ALA A 33 8.37 3.39 -2.42
CA ALA A 33 9.00 4.65 -2.03
C ALA A 33 8.01 5.77 -1.62
N PRO A 34 6.93 6.08 -2.35
CA PRO A 34 5.96 7.07 -1.90
C PRO A 34 5.25 6.67 -0.60
N PHE A 35 5.09 5.37 -0.33
CA PHE A 35 4.46 4.89 0.90
C PHE A 35 5.35 5.05 2.12
N MET A 36 6.67 4.94 2.00
CA MET A 36 7.60 5.22 3.09
C MET A 36 7.38 6.60 3.70
N HIS A 37 7.21 7.61 2.84
CA HIS A 37 6.99 8.98 3.31
C HIS A 37 5.62 9.13 3.99
N LEU A 38 4.58 8.52 3.42
CA LEU A 38 3.24 8.53 4.01
C LEU A 38 3.22 7.86 5.38
N VAL A 39 3.78 6.65 5.46
CA VAL A 39 3.88 5.86 6.70
C VAL A 39 4.64 6.64 7.78
N ALA A 40 5.83 7.14 7.46
CA ALA A 40 6.63 7.90 8.41
C ALA A 40 5.90 9.16 8.92
N THR A 41 5.16 9.84 8.03
CA THR A 41 4.39 11.05 8.39
C THR A 41 3.23 10.72 9.34
N LEU A 42 2.45 9.66 9.05
CA LEU A 42 1.32 9.26 9.88
C LEU A 42 1.76 8.69 11.23
N LEU A 43 2.86 7.93 11.26
CA LEU A 43 3.40 7.38 12.50
C LEU A 43 4.05 8.43 13.40
N ALA A 44 4.58 9.51 12.83
CA ALA A 44 5.17 10.61 13.59
C ALA A 44 4.14 11.49 14.31
N ASP A 45 2.87 11.42 13.91
CA ASP A 45 1.79 12.15 14.59
C ASP A 45 1.18 11.26 15.70
N PRO A 46 1.38 11.61 16.99
CA PRO A 46 0.86 10.80 18.09
C PRO A 46 -0.66 10.88 18.25
N GLU A 47 -1.31 11.88 17.66
CA GLU A 47 -2.76 12.03 17.68
C GLU A 47 -3.45 11.38 16.48
N ASP A 48 -2.68 10.88 15.49
CA ASP A 48 -3.21 10.09 14.39
C ASP A 48 -3.25 8.62 14.79
N ALA A 49 -4.45 8.03 14.77
CA ALA A 49 -4.70 6.64 15.14
C ALA A 49 -4.89 5.71 13.93
N THR A 50 -4.64 6.19 12.71
CA THR A 50 -4.79 5.42 11.47
C THR A 50 -3.95 4.15 11.52
N LEU A 51 -4.60 3.02 11.21
CA LEU A 51 -3.95 1.71 11.03
C LEU A 51 -3.46 1.58 9.59
N LEU A 52 -2.27 1.03 9.41
CA LEU A 52 -1.57 0.96 8.13
C LEU A 52 -1.24 -0.49 7.78
N ASP A 53 -1.71 -0.94 6.63
CA ASP A 53 -1.43 -2.27 6.10
C ASP A 53 -0.68 -2.13 4.77
N LEU A 54 0.59 -2.54 4.73
CA LEU A 54 1.44 -2.43 3.55
C LEU A 54 1.81 -3.82 3.02
N VAL A 55 1.44 -4.10 1.78
CA VAL A 55 1.90 -5.29 1.05
C VAL A 55 2.86 -4.86 -0.04
N VAL A 56 4.08 -5.37 0.00
CA VAL A 56 5.13 -5.05 -0.98
C VAL A 56 5.45 -6.30 -1.78
N SER A 57 5.30 -6.20 -3.11
CA SER A 57 5.63 -7.29 -4.04
C SER A 57 6.97 -7.02 -4.73
N HIS A 58 7.90 -7.95 -4.59
CA HIS A 58 9.19 -7.98 -5.28
C HIS A 58 9.29 -9.23 -6.17
N ARG A 59 10.35 -9.34 -6.94
CA ARG A 59 10.63 -10.56 -7.71
C ARG A 59 11.26 -11.62 -6.82
N GLU A 60 12.30 -11.23 -6.10
CA GLU A 60 13.14 -12.09 -5.27
C GLU A 60 13.51 -11.37 -3.96
N PRO A 61 13.92 -12.09 -2.90
CA PRO A 61 14.24 -11.47 -1.61
C PRO A 61 15.35 -10.41 -1.68
N GLN A 62 16.35 -10.59 -2.56
CA GLN A 62 17.42 -9.61 -2.75
C GLN A 62 16.95 -8.30 -3.41
N ASP A 63 15.77 -8.30 -4.01
CA ASP A 63 15.14 -7.12 -4.61
C ASP A 63 14.33 -6.31 -3.58
N ALA A 64 14.25 -6.78 -2.31
CA ALA A 64 13.46 -6.13 -1.27
C ALA A 64 14.02 -4.73 -0.96
N LEU A 65 13.30 -3.71 -1.40
CA LEU A 65 13.65 -2.32 -1.16
C LEU A 65 13.12 -1.86 0.20
N LEU A 66 13.93 -1.10 0.94
CA LEU A 66 13.54 -0.44 2.21
C LEU A 66 13.08 -1.43 3.30
N ASP A 67 13.52 -2.70 3.23
CA ASP A 67 13.09 -3.76 4.16
C ASP A 67 13.47 -3.42 5.60
N ALA A 68 14.72 -3.01 5.84
CA ALA A 68 15.20 -2.66 7.17
C ALA A 68 14.48 -1.43 7.74
N GLU A 69 14.24 -0.42 6.92
CA GLU A 69 13.53 0.80 7.30
C GLU A 69 12.07 0.52 7.62
N LEU A 70 11.40 -0.31 6.80
CA LEU A 70 10.01 -0.72 7.03
C LEU A 70 9.89 -1.56 8.30
N ALA A 71 10.84 -2.47 8.54
CA ALA A 71 10.88 -3.27 9.76
C ALA A 71 11.07 -2.40 11.01
N ALA A 72 11.96 -1.40 10.94
CA ALA A 72 12.16 -0.43 12.03
C ALA A 72 10.90 0.40 12.31
N LEU A 73 10.24 0.90 11.27
CA LEU A 73 8.98 1.65 11.40
C LEU A 73 7.87 0.78 11.98
N ALA A 74 7.74 -0.47 11.53
CA ALA A 74 6.75 -1.40 12.05
C ALA A 74 6.98 -1.69 13.54
N ALA A 75 8.23 -1.95 13.93
CA ALA A 75 8.59 -2.17 15.33
C ALA A 75 8.28 -0.96 16.23
N ALA A 76 8.53 0.26 15.74
CA ALA A 76 8.28 1.51 16.47
C ALA A 76 6.81 1.95 16.46
N SER A 77 5.96 1.34 15.63
CA SER A 77 4.60 1.82 15.34
C SER A 77 3.57 1.53 16.43
N ALA A 78 3.95 0.83 17.50
CA ALA A 78 3.02 0.34 18.53
C ALA A 78 1.83 -0.48 17.96
N GLY A 79 2.08 -1.22 16.87
CA GLY A 79 1.07 -2.06 16.20
C GLY A 79 0.23 -1.34 15.14
N ARG A 80 0.47 -0.06 14.89
CA ARG A 80 -0.27 0.68 13.85
C ARG A 80 0.15 0.33 12.41
N LEU A 81 1.36 -0.20 12.19
CA LEU A 81 1.85 -0.60 10.88
C LEU A 81 2.05 -2.11 10.80
N ARG A 82 1.42 -2.75 9.82
CA ARG A 82 1.71 -4.13 9.41
C ARG A 82 2.35 -4.10 8.04
N VAL A 83 3.43 -4.86 7.86
CA VAL A 83 4.14 -4.97 6.58
C VAL A 83 4.18 -6.44 6.17
N HIS A 84 3.85 -6.70 4.91
CA HIS A 84 3.96 -8.03 4.30
C HIS A 84 4.77 -7.93 3.01
N HIS A 85 5.87 -8.68 2.92
CA HIS A 85 6.62 -8.85 1.68
C HIS A 85 6.19 -10.13 0.97
N THR A 86 5.97 -10.06 -0.35
CA THR A 86 5.75 -11.24 -1.18
C THR A 86 6.71 -11.24 -2.36
N PHE A 87 7.15 -12.45 -2.78
CA PHE A 87 8.19 -12.64 -3.79
C PHE A 87 7.65 -13.48 -4.94
N SER A 88 7.41 -12.84 -6.08
CA SER A 88 6.68 -13.45 -7.21
C SER A 88 7.43 -14.58 -7.93
N ARG A 89 8.74 -14.72 -7.73
CA ARG A 89 9.57 -15.80 -8.28
C ARG A 89 9.91 -16.90 -7.26
N VAL A 90 9.46 -16.75 -6.03
CA VAL A 90 9.63 -17.77 -4.98
C VAL A 90 8.34 -18.59 -4.92
N THR A 91 8.46 -19.90 -5.02
CA THR A 91 7.34 -20.84 -5.00
C THR A 91 7.03 -21.38 -3.60
N GLU A 92 8.00 -21.29 -2.69
CA GLU A 92 7.82 -21.65 -1.29
C GLU A 92 8.14 -20.46 -0.39
N PRO A 93 7.44 -20.30 0.76
CA PRO A 93 7.74 -19.23 1.68
C PRO A 93 9.18 -19.35 2.16
N ALA A 94 10.01 -18.38 1.82
CA ALA A 94 11.33 -18.28 2.43
C ALA A 94 11.15 -18.05 3.93
N ALA A 95 12.08 -18.60 4.75
CA ALA A 95 12.14 -18.20 6.16
C ALA A 95 12.22 -16.66 6.22
N PRO A 96 11.46 -16.02 7.12
CA PRO A 96 11.49 -14.56 7.23
C PRO A 96 12.94 -14.09 7.44
N PRO A 97 13.37 -12.99 6.82
CA PRO A 97 14.69 -12.43 7.05
C PRO A 97 14.92 -12.28 8.57
N ALA A 98 16.16 -12.45 9.00
CA ALA A 98 16.50 -12.50 10.44
C ALA A 98 16.00 -11.28 11.24
N ALA A 99 15.80 -10.15 10.59
CA ALA A 99 15.22 -8.92 11.16
C ALA A 99 13.72 -9.01 11.44
N ALA A 100 12.98 -9.93 10.81
CA ALA A 100 11.53 -10.10 11.00
C ALA A 100 11.16 -10.99 12.20
N ARG A 101 12.14 -11.46 12.97
CA ARG A 101 11.90 -12.22 14.23
C ARG A 101 11.61 -11.24 15.36
N SER A 102 10.35 -10.88 15.49
CA SER A 102 9.88 -10.11 16.64
C SER A 102 10.07 -10.91 17.94
N THR A 103 10.78 -10.34 18.92
CA THR A 103 10.86 -10.81 20.29
C THR A 103 9.71 -10.29 21.17
N GLY A 104 8.60 -9.90 20.59
CA GLY A 104 7.45 -9.42 21.35
C GLY A 104 6.17 -9.48 20.54
N GLY A 105 5.31 -10.37 20.90
CA GLY A 105 3.85 -10.51 20.74
C GLY A 105 3.08 -10.01 19.52
N GLY A 106 3.70 -9.46 18.49
CA GLY A 106 3.03 -9.00 17.26
C GLY A 106 3.89 -9.25 16.03
N THR A 107 3.38 -9.96 15.05
CA THR A 107 4.04 -10.13 13.76
C THR A 107 3.82 -8.88 12.93
N PHE A 108 4.71 -7.91 13.05
CA PHE A 108 4.59 -6.63 12.33
C PHE A 108 5.14 -6.69 10.90
N ALA A 109 5.97 -7.67 10.58
CA ALA A 109 6.44 -7.97 9.24
C ALA A 109 6.34 -9.46 8.96
N SER A 110 5.85 -9.83 7.80
CA SER A 110 5.74 -11.22 7.36
C SER A 110 6.16 -11.34 5.90
N THR A 111 6.52 -12.55 5.48
CA THR A 111 6.92 -12.83 4.10
C THR A 111 6.08 -13.94 3.50
N GLY A 112 5.80 -13.86 2.20
CA GLY A 112 5.07 -14.85 1.44
C GLY A 112 5.74 -15.16 0.10
N ALA A 113 5.28 -16.22 -0.53
CA ALA A 113 5.67 -16.62 -1.87
C ALA A 113 4.55 -16.30 -2.86
N GLY A 114 4.90 -16.04 -4.11
CA GLY A 114 3.95 -15.80 -5.18
C GLY A 114 3.58 -14.34 -5.40
N ARG A 115 2.60 -14.14 -6.26
CA ARG A 115 2.04 -12.81 -6.55
C ARG A 115 0.95 -12.47 -5.53
N ILE A 116 0.65 -11.17 -5.43
CA ILE A 116 -0.53 -10.73 -4.69
C ILE A 116 -1.76 -11.23 -5.45
N ASP A 117 -2.48 -12.13 -4.83
CA ASP A 117 -3.76 -12.67 -5.30
C ASP A 117 -4.92 -12.21 -4.39
N ASP A 118 -6.12 -12.67 -4.70
CA ASP A 118 -7.32 -12.33 -3.94
C ASP A 118 -7.26 -12.84 -2.49
N ALA A 119 -6.62 -14.00 -2.26
CA ALA A 119 -6.50 -14.59 -0.93
C ALA A 119 -5.56 -13.77 -0.04
N LEU A 120 -4.37 -13.45 -0.56
CA LEU A 120 -3.39 -12.61 0.16
C LEU A 120 -3.93 -11.21 0.40
N ALA A 121 -4.53 -10.59 -0.62
CA ALA A 121 -5.10 -9.25 -0.48
C ALA A 121 -6.23 -9.23 0.55
N ARG A 122 -7.12 -10.23 0.58
CA ARG A 122 -8.19 -10.36 1.58
C ARG A 122 -7.64 -10.54 3.00
N ALA A 123 -6.54 -11.26 3.16
CA ALA A 123 -5.93 -11.50 4.47
C ALA A 123 -5.19 -10.27 5.02
N MET A 124 -4.63 -9.44 4.14
CA MET A 124 -3.73 -8.36 4.53
C MET A 124 -4.36 -6.98 4.50
N LEU A 125 -5.35 -6.73 3.63
CA LEU A 125 -6.00 -5.43 3.50
C LEU A 125 -7.24 -5.33 4.41
N PRO A 126 -7.70 -4.09 4.73
CA PRO A 126 -8.99 -3.90 5.36
C PRO A 126 -10.12 -4.43 4.46
N SER A 127 -11.26 -4.78 5.05
CA SER A 127 -12.43 -5.22 4.29
C SER A 127 -13.04 -4.05 3.50
N PRO A 128 -13.50 -4.26 2.26
CA PRO A 128 -14.22 -3.22 1.50
C PRO A 128 -15.55 -2.82 2.14
N SER A 129 -16.10 -3.64 3.04
CA SER A 129 -17.31 -3.34 3.82
C SER A 129 -17.05 -2.52 5.08
N GLU A 130 -15.79 -2.34 5.49
CA GLU A 130 -15.47 -1.46 6.61
C GLU A 130 -15.64 0.00 6.19
N ASP A 131 -16.14 0.83 7.14
CA ASP A 131 -16.20 2.27 6.96
C ASP A 131 -14.80 2.89 7.12
N ASP A 132 -14.60 4.05 6.50
CA ASP A 132 -13.37 4.84 6.63
C ASP A 132 -12.09 4.07 6.25
N VAL A 133 -12.17 3.23 5.22
CA VAL A 133 -10.99 2.57 4.64
C VAL A 133 -10.59 3.20 3.31
N PHE A 134 -9.28 3.18 3.05
CA PHE A 134 -8.71 3.69 1.81
C PHE A 134 -7.55 2.80 1.33
N ILE A 135 -7.50 2.52 0.04
CA ILE A 135 -6.47 1.68 -0.57
C ILE A 135 -5.64 2.51 -1.53
N LEU A 136 -4.34 2.44 -1.37
CA LEU A 136 -3.36 3.07 -2.25
C LEU A 136 -2.62 2.00 -3.05
N VAL A 137 -2.45 2.22 -4.35
CA VAL A 137 -1.73 1.29 -5.23
C VAL A 137 -0.64 2.05 -5.97
N CYS A 138 0.60 1.55 -5.89
CA CYS A 138 1.74 2.14 -6.58
C CYS A 138 2.67 1.06 -7.14
N GLY A 139 3.12 1.25 -8.37
CA GLY A 139 4.04 0.34 -9.05
C GLY A 139 4.09 0.60 -10.54
N THR A 140 4.52 -0.39 -11.31
CA THR A 140 4.46 -0.32 -12.77
C THR A 140 3.00 -0.29 -13.26
N ASP A 141 2.76 0.21 -14.47
CA ASP A 141 1.41 0.23 -15.08
C ASP A 141 0.77 -1.18 -15.07
N GLY A 142 1.56 -2.24 -15.33
CA GLY A 142 1.10 -3.63 -15.24
C GLY A 142 0.68 -4.03 -13.83
N PHE A 143 1.49 -3.71 -12.82
CA PHE A 143 1.15 -3.99 -11.42
C PHE A 143 -0.13 -3.25 -10.99
N VAL A 144 -0.23 -1.95 -11.31
CA VAL A 144 -1.43 -1.16 -10.99
C VAL A 144 -2.65 -1.73 -11.71
N GLY A 145 -2.51 -2.14 -12.98
CA GLY A 145 -3.56 -2.78 -13.76
C GLY A 145 -4.05 -4.09 -13.13
N ASP A 146 -3.12 -4.96 -12.70
CA ASP A 146 -3.44 -6.24 -12.06
C ASP A 146 -4.13 -6.04 -10.70
N MET A 147 -3.71 -5.04 -9.92
CA MET A 147 -4.24 -4.80 -8.59
C MET A 147 -5.56 -4.01 -8.59
N ALA A 148 -5.65 -2.93 -9.37
CA ALA A 148 -6.73 -1.95 -9.24
C ALA A 148 -7.39 -1.54 -10.59
N GLY A 149 -6.92 -2.09 -11.70
CA GLY A 149 -7.28 -1.62 -13.02
C GLY A 149 -6.43 -0.42 -13.49
N PRO A 150 -6.53 -0.06 -14.77
CA PRO A 150 -5.67 0.94 -15.37
C PRO A 150 -5.93 2.36 -14.83
N ILE A 151 -4.88 3.20 -14.92
CA ILE A 151 -5.03 4.65 -14.86
C ILE A 151 -5.38 5.10 -16.28
N GLU A 152 -6.50 5.77 -16.43
CA GLU A 152 -6.96 6.28 -17.71
C GLU A 152 -6.31 7.63 -18.02
N ARG A 153 -6.22 7.94 -19.32
CA ARG A 153 -5.69 9.19 -19.82
C ARG A 153 -6.75 9.86 -20.66
N VAL A 154 -7.26 10.96 -20.16
CA VAL A 154 -8.27 11.77 -20.85
C VAL A 154 -7.58 12.99 -21.44
N TYR A 155 -7.99 13.37 -22.66
CA TYR A 155 -7.51 14.59 -23.34
C TYR A 155 -8.66 15.59 -23.35
N ASP A 156 -8.38 16.83 -22.98
CA ASP A 156 -9.34 17.94 -23.14
C ASP A 156 -9.34 18.47 -24.60
N ASP A 157 -10.26 19.39 -24.87
CA ASP A 157 -10.44 19.99 -26.20
C ASP A 157 -9.16 20.74 -26.70
N ALA A 158 -8.27 21.11 -25.80
CA ALA A 158 -6.98 21.72 -26.11
C ALA A 158 -5.86 20.67 -26.28
N GLY A 159 -6.17 19.38 -26.23
CA GLY A 159 -5.20 18.28 -26.35
C GLY A 159 -4.35 18.07 -25.10
N LYS A 160 -4.66 18.71 -23.98
CA LYS A 160 -3.95 18.53 -22.72
C LYS A 160 -4.34 17.20 -22.09
N LYS A 161 -3.31 16.39 -21.79
CA LYS A 161 -3.46 15.08 -21.17
C LYS A 161 -3.64 15.19 -19.66
N THR A 162 -4.69 14.56 -19.15
CA THR A 162 -4.94 14.43 -17.71
C THR A 162 -5.08 12.95 -17.34
N LYS A 163 -4.45 12.55 -16.23
CA LYS A 163 -4.62 11.21 -15.65
C LYS A 163 -5.88 11.19 -14.80
N VAL A 164 -6.74 10.20 -15.00
CA VAL A 164 -7.92 9.93 -14.18
C VAL A 164 -7.85 8.52 -13.61
N GLN A 165 -8.50 8.28 -12.48
CA GLN A 165 -8.35 7.03 -11.75
C GLN A 165 -8.88 5.80 -12.51
N GLY A 166 -9.85 5.98 -13.41
CA GLY A 166 -10.52 4.86 -14.09
C GLY A 166 -11.29 3.93 -13.14
N PRO A 167 -11.89 2.85 -13.66
CA PRO A 167 -12.65 1.91 -12.86
C PRO A 167 -11.74 1.11 -11.91
N THR A 168 -12.29 0.65 -10.79
CA THR A 168 -11.62 -0.31 -9.91
C THR A 168 -11.85 -1.72 -10.44
N LEU A 169 -10.78 -2.33 -10.93
CA LEU A 169 -10.74 -3.67 -11.51
C LEU A 169 -9.67 -4.53 -10.80
N GLY A 170 -9.23 -5.61 -11.47
CA GLY A 170 -8.17 -6.45 -10.94
C GLY A 170 -8.53 -7.09 -9.59
N VAL A 171 -7.53 -7.30 -8.74
CA VAL A 171 -7.70 -7.90 -7.41
C VAL A 171 -8.69 -7.09 -6.57
N LEU A 172 -8.52 -5.78 -6.47
CA LEU A 172 -9.38 -4.93 -5.64
C LEU A 172 -10.83 -4.89 -6.14
N GLY A 173 -11.05 -4.89 -7.45
CA GLY A 173 -12.39 -4.97 -8.03
C GLY A 173 -13.09 -6.29 -7.70
N ARG A 174 -12.38 -7.43 -7.80
CA ARG A 174 -12.93 -8.74 -7.42
C ARG A 174 -13.21 -8.87 -5.91
N LEU A 175 -12.46 -8.14 -5.08
CA LEU A 175 -12.72 -8.08 -3.63
C LEU A 175 -13.89 -7.17 -3.27
N GLY A 176 -14.41 -6.36 -4.19
CA GLY A 176 -15.56 -5.50 -3.98
C GLY A 176 -15.22 -4.08 -3.49
N PHE A 177 -13.96 -3.65 -3.63
CA PHE A 177 -13.62 -2.25 -3.34
C PHE A 177 -14.25 -1.31 -4.35
N ARG A 178 -14.83 -0.23 -3.85
CA ARG A 178 -15.46 0.81 -4.67
C ARG A 178 -14.41 1.81 -5.18
N PRO A 179 -14.66 2.50 -6.31
CA PRO A 179 -13.72 3.48 -6.88
C PRO A 179 -13.27 4.57 -5.90
N GLU A 180 -14.16 5.04 -5.04
CA GLU A 180 -13.87 6.06 -4.03
C GLU A 180 -12.99 5.58 -2.88
N GLN A 181 -12.83 4.26 -2.72
CA GLN A 181 -11.96 3.66 -1.72
C GLN A 181 -10.54 3.40 -2.27
N VAL A 182 -10.29 3.57 -3.56
CA VAL A 182 -9.04 3.16 -4.22
C VAL A 182 -8.40 4.35 -4.93
N PHE A 183 -7.10 4.55 -4.69
CA PHE A 183 -6.32 5.54 -5.41
C PHE A 183 -5.04 4.93 -6.01
N LYS A 184 -4.85 5.15 -7.30
CA LYS A 184 -3.72 4.68 -8.10
C LYS A 184 -2.73 5.82 -8.29
N LEU A 185 -1.46 5.62 -7.89
CA LEU A 185 -0.39 6.60 -8.01
C LEU A 185 0.37 6.48 -9.33
#